data_ad2a3b3ad08ea9df3e62b05bb97e69cf
#
_entry.id   ad2a3b3ad08ea9df3e62b05bb97e69cf
#
_cell.length_a   1.000
_cell.length_b   1.000
_cell.length_c   1.000
_cell.angle_alpha   90.00
_cell.angle_beta   90.00
_cell.angle_gamma   90.00
#
_symmetry.space_group_name_H-M   'P 1'
#
loop_
_entity.id
_entity.type
_entity.pdbx_description
1 polymer ?
#
loop_
_entity_poly.entity_id
_entity_poly.type
_entity_poly.pdbx_seq_one_letter_code
_entity_poly.pdbx_strand_id
1 'polypeptide(L)'
;MILRRPSQTDKEAILEMMAEFEREQSAHDGGFWNPDNFVYEEWLEENLQAEAGLNIPENWVPAIQLVSFDEAGYALGFLNLRLRLNDYLLEKGGHIGYSIRPSERGKGYAKEALHQGLQVAKEKNIHRALVTCSTENPASRAVILANGGQLEDVRNGTERYWIEVE
;
A
#
# COMPACT_ATOMS: atom_id res chain seq x y z
N MET A 1 5.30 4.78 -14.59
CA MET A 1 5.16 3.59 -13.73
C MET A 1 3.73 3.04 -13.78
N ILE A 2 3.56 1.80 -13.48
CA ILE A 2 2.24 1.16 -13.41
C ILE A 2 2.08 0.46 -12.07
N LEU A 3 0.90 0.63 -11.46
CA LEU A 3 0.49 -0.07 -10.24
C LEU A 3 -0.44 -1.20 -10.64
N ARG A 4 -0.10 -2.44 -10.28
CA ARG A 4 -0.90 -3.60 -10.63
C ARG A 4 -0.69 -4.75 -9.65
N ARG A 5 -1.53 -5.78 -9.75
CA ARG A 5 -1.35 -6.98 -8.95
C ARG A 5 -0.05 -7.69 -9.34
N PRO A 6 0.67 -8.27 -8.36
CA PRO A 6 1.85 -9.07 -8.65
C PRO A 6 1.46 -10.39 -9.32
N SER A 7 2.36 -10.93 -10.14
CA SER A 7 2.18 -12.22 -10.81
C SER A 7 3.40 -13.10 -10.65
N GLN A 8 3.32 -14.35 -11.11
CA GLN A 8 4.44 -15.27 -11.05
C GLN A 8 5.66 -14.76 -11.82
N THR A 9 5.44 -14.06 -12.92
CA THR A 9 6.54 -13.52 -13.73
C THR A 9 7.28 -12.38 -13.05
N ASP A 10 6.73 -11.81 -11.99
CA ASP A 10 7.34 -10.72 -11.23
C ASP A 10 8.22 -11.21 -10.08
N LYS A 11 8.36 -12.52 -9.91
CA LYS A 11 9.02 -13.12 -8.74
C LYS A 11 10.40 -12.54 -8.45
N GLU A 12 11.29 -12.53 -9.44
CA GLU A 12 12.65 -12.04 -9.24
C GLU A 12 12.68 -10.56 -8.87
N ALA A 13 11.88 -9.74 -9.55
CA ALA A 13 11.82 -8.30 -9.30
C ALA A 13 11.30 -8.01 -7.90
N ILE A 14 10.26 -8.70 -7.46
CA ILE A 14 9.67 -8.48 -6.13
C ILE A 14 10.58 -9.00 -5.03
N LEU A 15 11.19 -10.16 -5.19
CA LEU A 15 12.14 -10.71 -4.21
C LEU A 15 13.34 -9.78 -4.03
N GLU A 16 13.85 -9.19 -5.11
CA GLU A 16 14.95 -8.24 -5.04
C GLU A 16 14.55 -6.97 -4.29
N MET A 17 13.32 -6.49 -4.53
CA MET A 17 12.79 -5.33 -3.81
C MET A 17 12.62 -5.63 -2.31
N MET A 18 12.04 -6.79 -1.97
CA MET A 18 11.89 -7.20 -0.57
C MET A 18 13.23 -7.27 0.14
N ALA A 19 14.25 -7.81 -0.54
CA ALA A 19 15.60 -7.88 0.01
C ALA A 19 16.19 -6.50 0.30
N GLU A 20 15.90 -5.51 -0.53
CA GLU A 20 16.34 -4.13 -0.26
C GLU A 20 15.68 -3.57 0.98
N PHE A 21 14.35 -3.73 1.14
CA PHE A 21 13.66 -3.28 2.35
C PHE A 21 14.27 -3.90 3.61
N GLU A 22 14.58 -5.20 3.57
CA GLU A 22 15.17 -5.89 4.70
C GLU A 22 16.60 -5.44 4.99
N ARG A 23 17.44 -5.32 3.96
CA ARG A 23 18.83 -4.88 4.07
C ARG A 23 18.92 -3.48 4.66
N GLU A 24 18.04 -2.57 4.23
CA GLU A 24 18.00 -1.20 4.72
C GLU A 24 17.20 -1.04 6.01
N GLN A 25 16.65 -2.14 6.55
CA GLN A 25 15.82 -2.13 7.76
C GLN A 25 14.69 -1.10 7.68
N SER A 26 14.10 -0.98 6.49
CA SER A 26 13.04 -0.04 6.21
C SER A 26 11.67 -0.65 6.49
N ALA A 27 10.76 0.17 7.03
CA ALA A 27 9.34 -0.19 7.06
C ALA A 27 8.84 -0.36 5.63
N HIS A 28 7.92 -1.33 5.44
CA HIS A 28 7.34 -1.64 4.14
C HIS A 28 5.82 -1.59 4.19
N ASP A 29 5.29 -0.42 4.50
CA ASP A 29 3.85 -0.22 4.55
C ASP A 29 3.22 -0.62 3.22
N GLY A 30 2.09 -1.31 3.29
CA GLY A 30 1.40 -1.79 2.10
C GLY A 30 1.97 -3.08 1.52
N GLY A 31 3.03 -3.64 2.11
CA GLY A 31 3.57 -4.94 1.75
C GLY A 31 3.75 -5.78 3.00
N PHE A 32 3.25 -7.00 2.98
CA PHE A 32 3.26 -7.88 4.16
C PHE A 32 3.94 -9.21 3.81
N TRP A 33 5.07 -9.49 4.48
CA TRP A 33 5.75 -10.76 4.37
C TRP A 33 6.60 -11.00 5.61
N ASN A 34 6.87 -12.28 5.87
CA ASN A 34 7.81 -12.69 6.91
C ASN A 34 9.04 -13.26 6.19
N PRO A 35 10.24 -12.70 6.38
CA PRO A 35 11.45 -13.20 5.71
C PRO A 35 11.80 -14.65 6.13
N ASP A 36 11.36 -15.08 7.32
CA ASP A 36 11.54 -16.45 7.77
C ASP A 36 10.50 -17.33 7.08
N ASN A 37 10.93 -18.35 6.37
CA ASN A 37 10.03 -19.29 5.67
C ASN A 37 9.18 -18.66 4.56
N PHE A 38 9.68 -17.59 3.92
CA PHE A 38 8.93 -16.95 2.84
C PHE A 38 8.95 -17.80 1.57
N VAL A 39 7.76 -18.05 1.00
CA VAL A 39 7.58 -18.74 -0.29
C VAL A 39 6.74 -17.82 -1.17
N TYR A 40 7.32 -17.37 -2.28
CA TYR A 40 6.67 -16.38 -3.16
C TYR A 40 5.31 -16.86 -3.68
N GLU A 41 5.22 -18.12 -4.11
CA GLU A 41 4.00 -18.69 -4.66
C GLU A 41 2.88 -18.76 -3.62
N GLU A 42 3.21 -19.04 -2.37
CA GLU A 42 2.24 -18.99 -1.27
C GLU A 42 1.77 -17.56 -1.00
N TRP A 43 2.68 -16.60 -1.05
CA TRP A 43 2.35 -15.18 -0.87
C TRP A 43 1.37 -14.70 -1.95
N LEU A 44 1.58 -15.10 -3.23
CA LEU A 44 0.65 -14.78 -4.31
C LEU A 44 -0.75 -15.36 -4.05
N GLU A 45 -0.82 -16.62 -3.61
CA GLU A 45 -2.10 -17.28 -3.31
C GLU A 45 -2.80 -16.61 -2.13
N GLU A 46 -2.05 -16.29 -1.07
CA GLU A 46 -2.59 -15.58 0.08
C GLU A 46 -3.15 -14.22 -0.30
N ASN A 47 -2.50 -13.50 -1.22
CA ASN A 47 -2.99 -12.22 -1.71
C ASN A 47 -4.32 -12.36 -2.45
N LEU A 48 -4.48 -13.40 -3.27
CA LEU A 48 -5.74 -13.66 -3.97
C LEU A 48 -6.85 -14.01 -2.98
N GLN A 49 -6.54 -14.82 -1.97
CA GLN A 49 -7.49 -15.19 -0.92
C GLN A 49 -7.90 -13.98 -0.10
N ALA A 50 -6.96 -13.12 0.27
CA ALA A 50 -7.22 -11.91 1.03
C ALA A 50 -8.16 -10.95 0.28
N GLU A 51 -7.99 -10.84 -1.03
CA GLU A 51 -8.87 -10.02 -1.88
C GLU A 51 -10.31 -10.55 -1.86
N ALA A 52 -10.47 -11.88 -1.80
CA ALA A 52 -11.77 -12.54 -1.72
C ALA A 52 -12.32 -12.61 -0.28
N GLY A 53 -11.57 -12.15 0.70
CA GLY A 53 -11.95 -12.23 2.11
C GLY A 53 -11.79 -13.62 2.72
N LEU A 54 -10.97 -14.48 2.10
CA LEU A 54 -10.73 -15.85 2.54
C LEU A 54 -9.39 -15.98 3.28
N ASN A 55 -9.39 -16.79 4.33
CA ASN A 55 -8.19 -17.13 5.10
C ASN A 55 -7.41 -15.91 5.62
N ILE A 56 -8.13 -14.86 5.98
CA ILE A 56 -7.56 -13.68 6.63
C ILE A 56 -7.85 -13.75 8.14
N PRO A 57 -7.02 -13.11 8.97
CA PRO A 57 -7.30 -13.02 10.41
C PRO A 57 -8.69 -12.44 10.67
N GLU A 58 -9.33 -12.86 11.76
CA GLU A 58 -10.72 -12.49 12.09
C GLU A 58 -10.97 -10.98 12.07
N ASN A 59 -10.00 -10.20 12.53
CA ASN A 59 -10.16 -8.75 12.65
C ASN A 59 -9.68 -7.99 11.41
N TRP A 60 -9.32 -8.69 10.34
CA TRP A 60 -8.87 -8.06 9.09
C TRP A 60 -10.02 -7.93 8.10
N VAL A 61 -9.82 -7.09 7.10
CA VAL A 61 -10.78 -6.86 6.02
C VAL A 61 -10.19 -7.36 4.71
N PRO A 62 -11.03 -7.65 3.70
CA PRO A 62 -10.51 -7.95 2.36
C PRO A 62 -9.65 -6.80 1.84
N ALA A 63 -8.57 -7.15 1.15
CA ALA A 63 -7.64 -6.17 0.63
C ALA A 63 -6.99 -6.65 -0.66
N ILE A 64 -6.65 -5.70 -1.54
CA ILE A 64 -5.95 -5.97 -2.79
C ILE A 64 -4.49 -5.62 -2.62
N GLN A 65 -3.59 -6.58 -2.88
CA GLN A 65 -2.17 -6.32 -2.89
C GLN A 65 -1.74 -5.85 -4.27
N LEU A 66 -1.12 -4.67 -4.32
CA LEU A 66 -0.61 -4.07 -5.54
C LEU A 66 0.87 -3.79 -5.40
N VAL A 67 1.56 -3.75 -6.53
CA VAL A 67 2.99 -3.44 -6.61
C VAL A 67 3.18 -2.44 -7.74
N SER A 68 4.06 -1.45 -7.51
CA SER A 68 4.42 -0.47 -8.53
C SER A 68 5.64 -0.94 -9.30
N PHE A 69 5.60 -0.80 -10.63
CA PHE A 69 6.69 -1.18 -11.51
C PHE A 69 7.04 -0.04 -12.45
N ASP A 70 8.31 0.07 -12.83
CA ASP A 70 8.72 0.95 -13.92
C ASP A 70 8.46 0.28 -15.28
N GLU A 71 8.82 0.96 -16.37
CA GLU A 71 8.61 0.46 -17.73
C GLU A 71 9.41 -0.82 -18.03
N ALA A 72 10.50 -1.05 -17.34
CA ALA A 72 11.33 -2.25 -17.51
C ALA A 72 10.91 -3.42 -16.64
N GLY A 73 9.88 -3.25 -15.81
CA GLY A 73 9.42 -4.28 -14.89
C GLY A 73 10.16 -4.31 -13.56
N TYR A 74 10.96 -3.28 -13.27
CA TYR A 74 11.65 -3.13 -11.99
C TYR A 74 10.63 -2.73 -10.92
N ALA A 75 10.61 -3.46 -9.80
CA ALA A 75 9.66 -3.21 -8.74
C ALA A 75 10.08 -1.99 -7.92
N LEU A 76 9.14 -1.07 -7.69
CA LEU A 76 9.40 0.21 -7.04
C LEU A 76 8.83 0.29 -5.63
N GLY A 77 7.73 -0.38 -5.35
CA GLY A 77 7.09 -0.31 -4.05
C GLY A 77 5.84 -1.15 -3.95
N PHE A 78 5.23 -1.09 -2.77
CA PHE A 78 4.00 -1.80 -2.46
C PHE A 78 2.85 -0.84 -2.19
N LEU A 79 1.64 -1.27 -2.49
CA LEU A 79 0.42 -0.59 -2.07
C LEU A 79 -0.64 -1.64 -1.74
N ASN A 80 -1.26 -1.51 -0.58
CA ASN A 80 -2.34 -2.37 -0.16
C ASN A 80 -3.62 -1.55 -0.05
N LEU A 81 -4.67 -1.98 -0.76
CA LEU A 81 -5.96 -1.32 -0.74
C LEU A 81 -6.95 -2.18 0.06
N ARG A 82 -7.38 -1.68 1.23
CA ARG A 82 -8.40 -2.31 2.06
C ARG A 82 -9.77 -1.95 1.51
N LEU A 83 -10.60 -2.95 1.26
CA LEU A 83 -11.87 -2.75 0.56
C LEU A 83 -12.97 -2.18 1.45
N ARG A 84 -12.76 -2.20 2.78
CA ARG A 84 -13.62 -1.54 3.74
C ARG A 84 -12.80 -1.15 4.98
N LEU A 85 -13.38 -0.38 5.87
CA LEU A 85 -12.76 0.00 7.13
C LEU A 85 -13.33 -0.85 8.26
N ASN A 86 -12.52 -1.08 9.28
CA ASN A 86 -12.93 -1.57 10.58
C ASN A 86 -12.50 -0.54 11.64
N ASP A 87 -12.76 -0.82 12.92
CA ASP A 87 -12.43 0.12 13.99
C ASP A 87 -10.93 0.48 14.01
N TYR A 88 -10.05 -0.50 13.82
CA TYR A 88 -8.62 -0.26 13.79
C TYR A 88 -8.20 0.62 12.61
N LEU A 89 -8.66 0.29 11.40
CA LEU A 89 -8.29 1.02 10.18
C LEU A 89 -8.86 2.43 10.17
N LEU A 90 -10.02 2.63 10.81
CA LEU A 90 -10.61 3.96 10.93
C LEU A 90 -9.73 4.89 11.77
N GLU A 91 -9.05 4.34 12.79
CA GLU A 91 -8.14 5.09 13.65
C GLU A 91 -6.74 5.21 13.04
N LYS A 92 -6.24 4.13 12.44
CA LYS A 92 -4.88 4.06 11.92
C LYS A 92 -4.82 3.06 10.76
N GLY A 93 -4.17 3.45 9.68
CA GLY A 93 -4.01 2.61 8.50
C GLY A 93 -4.92 2.99 7.34
N GLY A 94 -6.20 3.23 7.59
CA GLY A 94 -7.16 3.64 6.57
C GLY A 94 -7.35 2.62 5.46
N HIS A 95 -7.82 3.08 4.30
CA HIS A 95 -8.02 2.24 3.12
C HIS A 95 -6.71 1.86 2.42
N ILE A 96 -5.70 2.71 2.47
CA ILE A 96 -4.48 2.53 1.66
C ILE A 96 -3.23 2.66 2.51
N GLY A 97 -2.37 1.64 2.47
CA GLY A 97 -1.00 1.71 2.95
C GLY A 97 -0.06 1.55 1.76
N TYR A 98 1.04 2.28 1.75
CA TYR A 98 1.99 2.24 0.64
C TYR A 98 3.41 2.53 1.10
N SER A 99 4.38 2.05 0.32
CA SER A 99 5.79 2.36 0.54
C SER A 99 6.55 2.25 -0.78
N ILE A 100 7.64 2.99 -0.87
CA ILE A 100 8.58 2.93 -2.00
C ILE A 100 9.90 2.41 -1.47
N ARG A 101 10.57 1.55 -2.24
CA ARG A 101 11.87 1.01 -1.85
C ARG A 101 12.86 2.15 -1.60
N PRO A 102 13.76 2.02 -0.62
CA PRO A 102 14.63 3.13 -0.22
C PRO A 102 15.41 3.78 -1.36
N SER A 103 15.95 3.00 -2.30
CA SER A 103 16.77 3.53 -3.38
C SER A 103 15.99 4.36 -4.41
N GLU A 104 14.67 4.28 -4.40
CA GLU A 104 13.82 4.97 -5.39
C GLU A 104 12.97 6.09 -4.80
N ARG A 105 13.23 6.47 -3.56
CA ARG A 105 12.52 7.55 -2.87
C ARG A 105 12.97 8.92 -3.42
N GLY A 106 12.08 9.91 -3.27
CA GLY A 106 12.37 11.28 -3.70
C GLY A 106 12.21 11.51 -5.19
N LYS A 107 11.58 10.58 -5.92
CA LYS A 107 11.40 10.66 -7.37
C LYS A 107 9.93 10.82 -7.80
N GLY A 108 9.02 10.97 -6.83
CA GLY A 108 7.59 11.15 -7.12
C GLY A 108 6.80 9.86 -7.29
N TYR A 109 7.39 8.70 -7.09
CA TYR A 109 6.70 7.42 -7.27
C TYR A 109 5.57 7.19 -6.26
N ALA A 110 5.75 7.62 -5.00
CA ALA A 110 4.71 7.46 -3.99
C ALA A 110 3.44 8.25 -4.35
N LYS A 111 3.61 9.46 -4.85
CA LYS A 111 2.51 10.31 -5.31
C LYS A 111 1.73 9.64 -6.43
N GLU A 112 2.44 9.11 -7.42
CA GLU A 112 1.82 8.41 -8.56
C GLU A 112 1.18 7.08 -8.13
N ALA A 113 1.83 6.35 -7.23
CA ALA A 113 1.28 5.10 -6.72
C ALA A 113 -0.04 5.34 -5.99
N LEU A 114 -0.09 6.36 -5.13
CA LEU A 114 -1.34 6.70 -4.44
C LEU A 114 -2.41 7.13 -5.44
N HIS A 115 -2.06 7.93 -6.43
CA HIS A 115 -3.00 8.34 -7.47
C HIS A 115 -3.62 7.12 -8.18
N GLN A 116 -2.80 6.17 -8.61
CA GLN A 116 -3.29 4.96 -9.28
C GLN A 116 -4.07 4.06 -8.30
N GLY A 117 -3.65 3.97 -7.06
CA GLY A 117 -4.37 3.23 -6.02
C GLY A 117 -5.79 3.77 -5.80
N LEU A 118 -5.93 5.09 -5.85
CA LEU A 118 -7.25 5.74 -5.75
C LEU A 118 -8.13 5.39 -6.95
N GLN A 119 -7.57 5.22 -8.14
CA GLN A 119 -8.34 4.78 -9.31
C GLN A 119 -8.84 3.34 -9.15
N VAL A 120 -8.03 2.46 -8.56
CA VAL A 120 -8.47 1.10 -8.24
C VAL A 120 -9.58 1.15 -7.17
N ALA A 121 -9.45 2.02 -6.17
CA ALA A 121 -10.48 2.20 -5.16
C ALA A 121 -11.82 2.62 -5.79
N LYS A 122 -11.78 3.51 -6.76
CA LYS A 122 -12.96 3.95 -7.49
C LYS A 122 -13.65 2.77 -8.20
N GLU A 123 -12.88 1.91 -8.83
CA GLU A 123 -13.40 0.71 -9.49
C GLU A 123 -14.08 -0.24 -8.50
N LYS A 124 -13.72 -0.17 -7.23
CA LYS A 124 -14.32 -0.95 -6.13
C LYS A 124 -15.40 -0.18 -5.38
N ASN A 125 -15.91 0.91 -5.97
CA ASN A 125 -16.96 1.74 -5.39
C ASN A 125 -16.57 2.43 -4.09
N ILE A 126 -15.28 2.68 -3.89
CA ILE A 126 -14.79 3.50 -2.79
C ILE A 126 -14.61 4.91 -3.34
N HIS A 127 -15.59 5.78 -3.04
CA HIS A 127 -15.60 7.15 -3.56
C HIS A 127 -14.96 8.16 -2.62
N ARG A 128 -14.65 7.73 -1.42
CA ARG A 128 -14.01 8.54 -0.40
C ARG A 128 -13.05 7.65 0.38
N ALA A 129 -11.76 7.89 0.22
CA ALA A 129 -10.73 7.03 0.81
C ALA A 129 -10.09 7.70 2.01
N LEU A 130 -9.93 6.95 3.10
CA LEU A 130 -9.17 7.38 4.27
C LEU A 130 -7.72 6.96 4.08
N VAL A 131 -6.80 7.91 4.17
CA VAL A 131 -5.36 7.66 4.12
C VAL A 131 -4.72 8.33 5.33
N THR A 132 -3.91 7.60 6.05
CA THR A 132 -3.32 8.08 7.30
C THR A 132 -1.80 8.13 7.21
N CYS A 133 -1.19 8.99 8.03
CA CYS A 133 0.26 9.01 8.20
C CYS A 133 0.61 9.44 9.62
N SER A 134 1.83 9.11 10.04
CA SER A 134 2.37 9.59 11.30
C SER A 134 2.60 11.10 11.22
N THR A 135 2.39 11.82 12.33
CA THR A 135 2.74 13.23 12.45
C THR A 135 4.24 13.47 12.20
N GLU A 136 5.05 12.44 12.35
CA GLU A 136 6.50 12.50 12.15
C GLU A 136 6.93 12.12 10.72
N ASN A 137 5.96 11.92 9.80
CA ASN A 137 6.25 11.54 8.43
C ASN A 137 5.78 12.63 7.43
N PRO A 138 6.57 13.71 7.27
CA PRO A 138 6.19 14.80 6.37
C PRO A 138 6.18 14.37 4.89
N ALA A 139 6.97 13.39 4.51
CA ALA A 139 6.98 12.89 3.13
C ALA A 139 5.63 12.26 2.77
N SER A 140 5.07 11.43 3.65
CA SER A 140 3.75 10.83 3.43
C SER A 140 2.65 11.89 3.43
N ARG A 141 2.73 12.86 4.33
CA ARG A 141 1.78 13.98 4.36
C ARG A 141 1.76 14.71 3.01
N ALA A 142 2.94 15.02 2.47
CA ALA A 142 3.04 15.71 1.18
C ALA A 142 2.39 14.91 0.05
N VAL A 143 2.58 13.60 0.02
CA VAL A 143 1.98 12.70 -0.97
C VAL A 143 0.45 12.71 -0.85
N ILE A 144 -0.08 12.65 0.36
CA ILE A 144 -1.53 12.65 0.62
C ILE A 144 -2.14 13.99 0.20
N LEU A 145 -1.52 15.09 0.59
CA LEU A 145 -2.01 16.44 0.23
C LEU A 145 -1.96 16.66 -1.29
N ALA A 146 -0.92 16.16 -1.95
CA ALA A 146 -0.80 16.26 -3.41
C ALA A 146 -1.89 15.48 -4.14
N ASN A 147 -2.52 14.51 -3.49
CA ASN A 147 -3.64 13.73 -4.02
C ASN A 147 -5.00 14.24 -3.53
N GLY A 148 -5.05 15.43 -2.97
CA GLY A 148 -6.31 16.04 -2.57
C GLY A 148 -6.78 15.68 -1.16
N GLY A 149 -5.90 15.19 -0.31
CA GLY A 149 -6.24 14.84 1.06
C GLY A 149 -6.69 16.02 1.89
N GLN A 150 -7.76 15.84 2.64
CA GLN A 150 -8.28 16.83 3.58
C GLN A 150 -8.21 16.27 4.98
N LEU A 151 -7.51 16.96 5.87
CA LEU A 151 -7.32 16.52 7.25
C LEU A 151 -8.66 16.54 8.00
N GLU A 152 -9.03 15.41 8.59
CA GLU A 152 -10.15 15.36 9.52
C GLU A 152 -9.68 15.67 10.94
N ASP A 153 -8.68 14.95 11.40
CA ASP A 153 -8.15 15.10 12.76
C ASP A 153 -6.79 14.41 12.91
N VAL A 154 -6.23 14.53 14.11
CA VAL A 154 -5.02 13.82 14.50
C VAL A 154 -5.36 13.01 15.75
N ARG A 155 -5.14 11.70 15.72
CA ARG A 155 -5.43 10.78 16.83
C ARG A 155 -4.18 10.01 17.21
N ASN A 156 -3.70 10.19 18.43
CA ASN A 156 -2.54 9.45 18.96
C ASN A 156 -1.32 9.47 18.01
N GLY A 157 -0.99 10.66 17.46
CA GLY A 157 0.14 10.80 16.55
C GLY A 157 -0.12 10.36 15.12
N THR A 158 -1.36 10.07 14.76
CA THR A 158 -1.78 9.69 13.42
C THR A 158 -2.66 10.77 12.81
N GLU A 159 -2.22 11.33 11.69
CA GLU A 159 -3.01 12.27 10.90
C GLU A 159 -3.94 11.50 9.98
N ARG A 160 -5.21 11.87 9.94
CA ARG A 160 -6.26 11.19 9.19
C ARG A 160 -6.81 12.11 8.11
N TYR A 161 -6.63 11.68 6.86
CA TYR A 161 -7.02 12.45 5.68
C TYR A 161 -8.06 11.71 4.87
N TRP A 162 -9.07 12.42 4.39
CA TRP A 162 -10.04 11.88 3.43
C TRP A 162 -9.75 12.44 2.05
N ILE A 163 -9.77 11.56 1.06
CA ILE A 163 -9.58 11.92 -0.35
C ILE A 163 -10.84 11.56 -1.11
N GLU A 164 -11.44 12.55 -1.75
CA GLU A 164 -12.56 12.29 -2.66
C GLU A 164 -12.01 11.69 -3.95
N VAL A 165 -12.57 10.57 -4.37
CA VAL A 165 -12.13 9.84 -5.56
C VAL A 165 -13.11 10.12 -6.70
N GLU A 166 -12.63 10.78 -7.74
CA GLU A 166 -13.41 11.16 -8.91
C GLU A 166 -13.17 10.26 -10.11
#